data_4292e7dbeadd4dbe3cbfe481a7f22138
#
_entry.id   4292e7dbeadd4dbe3cbfe481a7f22138
#
_cell.length_a   1.000
_cell.length_b   1.000
_cell.length_c   1.000
_cell.angle_alpha   90.00
_cell.angle_beta   90.00
_cell.angle_gamma   90.00
#
_symmetry.space_group_name_H-M   'P 1'
#
loop_
_entity.id
_entity.type
_entity.pdbx_description
1 polymer ?
#
loop_
_entity_poly.entity_id
_entity_poly.type
_entity_poly.pdbx_seq_one_letter_code
_entity_poly.pdbx_strand_id
1 'polypeptide(L)'
;MANERLRGAIVESGLTLDQVAARLGVSAKTVERWISEPNRKPYRRFQYATASLLQSEVSYLWQEERTSAEVTEAGNAELVQLYPHRSVVPNRLWPQLYAQARNHFDVLVYSGFWLTEDAAFHRVVKEKSAAGVSIRFMLGDPECAAVAARGSDEGIGPAMASKIRNALLNYGSLFGLPGVEFRLHSTTLYNSIYRADDEMLANGHLYGVGAYMAPVLHLQRVPGGELFDAYAESVERVWESARLISKPDDIGGQGA
;
A
#
# COMPACT_ATOMS: atom_id res chain seq x y z
N MET A 1 3.74 20.58 20.79
CA MET A 1 2.43 20.15 21.35
C MET A 1 2.70 19.19 22.50
N ALA A 2 1.80 19.07 23.48
CA ALA A 2 1.94 18.09 24.56
C ALA A 2 1.90 16.66 24.01
N ASN A 3 2.55 15.71 24.69
CA ASN A 3 2.53 14.30 24.29
C ASN A 3 1.20 13.66 24.74
N GLU A 4 0.16 13.89 23.94
CA GLU A 4 -1.19 13.38 24.22
C GLU A 4 -1.27 11.85 24.14
N ARG A 5 -0.38 11.19 23.40
CA ARG A 5 -0.32 9.72 23.32
C ARG A 5 0.16 9.10 24.62
N LEU A 6 1.21 9.67 25.21
CA LEU A 6 1.67 9.24 26.54
C LEU A 6 0.60 9.50 27.60
N ARG A 7 -0.09 10.65 27.53
CA ARG A 7 -1.20 10.97 28.42
C ARG A 7 -2.33 9.95 28.27
N GLY A 8 -2.75 9.68 27.05
CA GLY A 8 -3.80 8.70 26.75
C GLY A 8 -3.45 7.30 27.26
N ALA A 9 -2.26 6.81 26.97
CA ALA A 9 -1.80 5.49 27.42
C ALA A 9 -1.75 5.37 28.95
N ILE A 10 -1.37 6.44 29.68
CA ILE A 10 -1.41 6.45 31.14
C ILE A 10 -2.86 6.34 31.62
N VAL A 11 -3.78 7.10 31.05
CA VAL A 11 -5.22 7.04 31.40
C VAL A 11 -5.79 5.65 31.12
N GLU A 12 -5.52 5.08 29.95
CA GLU A 12 -5.98 3.74 29.54
C GLU A 12 -5.45 2.64 30.46
N SER A 13 -4.21 2.78 30.97
CA SER A 13 -3.63 1.84 31.92
C SER A 13 -4.25 1.89 33.32
N GLY A 14 -5.09 2.88 33.61
CA GLY A 14 -5.66 3.12 34.94
C GLY A 14 -4.65 3.57 36.00
N LEU A 15 -3.42 3.92 35.62
CA LEU A 15 -2.37 4.38 36.52
C LEU A 15 -2.40 5.90 36.70
N THR A 16 -2.07 6.36 37.91
CA THR A 16 -1.80 7.79 38.13
C THR A 16 -0.37 8.13 37.74
N LEU A 17 -0.09 9.44 37.54
CA LEU A 17 1.28 9.92 37.26
C LEU A 17 2.27 9.51 38.35
N ASP A 18 1.83 9.57 39.62
CA ASP A 18 2.65 9.16 40.78
C ASP A 18 2.97 7.66 40.75
N GLN A 19 2.01 6.83 40.37
CA GLN A 19 2.22 5.39 40.27
C GLN A 19 3.15 5.03 39.12
N VAL A 20 3.04 5.70 37.95
CA VAL A 20 3.97 5.54 36.83
C VAL A 20 5.38 5.98 37.26
N ALA A 21 5.50 7.14 37.89
CA ALA A 21 6.77 7.67 38.35
C ALA A 21 7.46 6.73 39.37
N ALA A 22 6.71 6.23 40.34
CA ALA A 22 7.22 5.30 41.35
C ALA A 22 7.75 3.99 40.70
N ARG A 23 7.02 3.41 39.72
CA ARG A 23 7.44 2.19 39.05
C ARG A 23 8.65 2.39 38.14
N LEU A 24 8.84 3.61 37.63
CA LEU A 24 9.98 3.97 36.76
C LEU A 24 11.18 4.49 37.58
N GLY A 25 11.04 4.69 38.88
CA GLY A 25 12.10 5.25 39.75
C GLY A 25 12.42 6.72 39.43
N VAL A 26 11.41 7.50 39.03
CA VAL A 26 11.54 8.94 38.72
C VAL A 26 10.52 9.76 39.52
N SER A 27 10.62 11.09 39.50
CA SER A 27 9.62 11.94 40.14
C SER A 27 8.38 12.10 39.24
N ALA A 28 7.19 12.30 39.87
CA ALA A 28 5.95 12.60 39.11
C ALA A 28 6.12 13.82 38.19
N LYS A 29 6.83 14.85 38.65
CA LYS A 29 7.19 16.03 37.87
C LYS A 29 8.00 15.67 36.62
N THR A 30 8.82 14.63 36.69
CA THR A 30 9.57 14.14 35.51
C THR A 30 8.63 13.55 34.46
N VAL A 31 7.67 12.74 34.90
CA VAL A 31 6.65 12.15 33.98
C VAL A 31 5.75 13.24 33.39
N GLU A 32 5.32 14.21 34.26
CA GLU A 32 4.53 15.37 33.82
C GLU A 32 5.25 16.18 32.74
N ARG A 33 6.58 16.38 32.88
CA ARG A 33 7.39 17.08 31.88
C ARG A 33 7.55 16.30 30.56
N TRP A 34 7.54 14.98 30.60
CA TRP A 34 7.51 14.17 29.37
C TRP A 34 6.20 14.31 28.61
N ILE A 35 5.11 14.66 29.31
CA ILE A 35 3.82 14.93 28.70
C ILE A 35 3.72 16.38 28.21
N SER A 36 4.10 17.35 29.05
CA SER A 36 3.83 18.77 28.82
C SER A 36 4.87 19.49 28.00
N GLU A 37 6.15 19.06 28.05
CA GLU A 37 7.25 19.72 27.34
C GLU A 37 7.49 19.04 25.98
N PRO A 38 7.20 19.70 24.82
CA PRO A 38 7.19 19.09 23.49
C PRO A 38 8.51 18.40 23.08
N ASN A 39 9.64 18.97 23.48
CA ASN A 39 10.98 18.51 23.06
C ASN A 39 11.68 17.67 24.13
N ARG A 40 10.99 17.28 25.20
CA ARG A 40 11.60 16.56 26.29
C ARG A 40 11.30 15.07 26.20
N LYS A 41 12.20 14.33 25.57
CA LYS A 41 12.16 12.88 25.55
C LYS A 41 12.95 12.29 26.72
N PRO A 42 12.45 11.23 27.37
CA PRO A 42 13.23 10.51 28.36
C PRO A 42 14.42 9.78 27.70
N TYR A 43 15.45 9.45 28.48
CA TYR A 43 16.50 8.55 28.01
C TYR A 43 15.89 7.22 27.53
N ARG A 44 16.50 6.55 26.54
CA ARG A 44 15.99 5.33 25.93
C ARG A 44 15.55 4.26 26.93
N ARG A 45 16.32 4.04 28.01
CA ARG A 45 15.96 3.11 29.08
C ARG A 45 14.57 3.39 29.68
N PHE A 46 14.22 4.66 29.88
CA PHE A 46 12.91 5.06 30.41
C PHE A 46 11.81 4.98 29.35
N GLN A 47 12.13 5.21 28.08
CA GLN A 47 11.18 5.01 26.99
C GLN A 47 10.73 3.55 26.95
N TYR A 48 11.67 2.61 26.94
CA TYR A 48 11.35 1.16 26.95
C TYR A 48 10.63 0.73 28.23
N ALA A 49 11.08 1.21 29.39
CA ALA A 49 10.43 0.88 30.66
C ALA A 49 8.99 1.40 30.72
N THR A 50 8.74 2.62 30.23
CA THR A 50 7.40 3.21 30.19
C THR A 50 6.51 2.47 29.18
N ALA A 51 7.02 2.17 27.99
CA ALA A 51 6.30 1.43 26.97
C ALA A 51 5.88 0.04 27.48
N SER A 52 6.80 -0.68 28.11
CA SER A 52 6.52 -1.97 28.75
C SER A 52 5.48 -1.84 29.89
N LEU A 53 5.60 -0.81 30.73
CA LEU A 53 4.66 -0.55 31.84
C LEU A 53 3.24 -0.27 31.35
N LEU A 54 3.11 0.49 30.25
CA LEU A 54 1.84 0.90 29.66
C LEU A 54 1.33 -0.05 28.57
N GLN A 55 2.02 -1.17 28.32
CA GLN A 55 1.70 -2.13 27.26
C GLN A 55 1.54 -1.47 25.88
N SER A 56 2.40 -0.51 25.59
CA SER A 56 2.40 0.29 24.35
C SER A 56 3.74 0.20 23.65
N GLU A 57 3.78 0.53 22.36
CA GLU A 57 5.03 0.61 21.61
C GLU A 57 5.79 1.91 21.91
N VAL A 58 7.13 1.84 21.94
CA VAL A 58 7.98 3.03 22.14
C VAL A 58 7.74 4.07 21.05
N SER A 59 7.61 3.62 19.81
CA SER A 59 7.33 4.45 18.63
C SER A 59 5.96 5.15 18.69
N TYR A 60 4.98 4.53 19.35
CA TYR A 60 3.69 5.14 19.60
C TYR A 60 3.75 6.25 20.65
N LEU A 61 4.43 6.00 21.78
CA LEU A 61 4.50 6.94 22.89
C LEU A 61 5.42 8.14 22.62
N TRP A 62 6.53 7.91 21.91
CA TRP A 62 7.50 8.94 21.54
C TRP A 62 7.79 8.86 20.06
N GLN A 63 6.95 9.53 19.28
CA GLN A 63 7.31 9.77 17.88
C GLN A 63 8.62 10.55 17.83
N GLU A 64 9.56 10.07 17.04
CA GLU A 64 10.65 10.90 16.60
C GLU A 64 10.02 11.96 15.69
N GLU A 65 9.96 13.21 16.13
CA GLU A 65 9.70 14.33 15.23
C GLU A 65 10.90 14.39 14.30
N ARG A 66 10.78 13.73 13.14
CA ARG A 66 11.77 13.86 12.10
C ARG A 66 11.75 15.30 11.61
N THR A 67 12.91 15.84 11.36
CA THR A 67 13.02 17.12 10.66
C THR A 67 12.49 16.97 9.24
N SER A 68 11.99 18.05 8.66
CA SER A 68 11.57 18.02 7.24
C SER A 68 12.69 17.53 6.32
N ALA A 69 13.94 17.76 6.69
CA ALA A 69 15.11 17.29 5.95
C ALA A 69 15.23 15.75 6.01
N GLU A 70 15.09 15.14 7.19
CA GLU A 70 15.14 13.67 7.36
C GLU A 70 13.98 12.97 6.65
N VAL A 71 12.77 13.55 6.69
CA VAL A 71 11.61 13.02 5.94
C VAL A 71 11.85 13.10 4.43
N THR A 72 12.39 14.23 3.96
CA THR A 72 12.72 14.43 2.54
C THR A 72 13.81 13.48 2.09
N GLU A 73 14.87 13.29 2.88
CA GLU A 73 15.97 12.37 2.59
C GLU A 73 15.49 10.92 2.51
N ALA A 74 14.65 10.50 3.47
CA ALA A 74 14.05 9.16 3.45
C ALA A 74 13.14 8.97 2.22
N GLY A 75 12.29 9.93 1.89
CA GLY A 75 11.44 9.89 0.70
C GLY A 75 12.25 9.84 -0.61
N ASN A 76 13.37 10.57 -0.68
CA ASN A 76 14.27 10.48 -1.83
C ASN A 76 14.95 9.11 -1.92
N ALA A 77 15.29 8.49 -0.79
CA ALA A 77 15.87 7.15 -0.75
C ALA A 77 14.90 6.04 -1.18
N GLU A 78 13.59 6.27 -1.01
CA GLU A 78 12.54 5.35 -1.49
C GLU A 78 12.38 5.40 -3.02
N LEU A 79 12.69 6.54 -3.66
CA LEU A 79 12.59 6.69 -5.11
C LEU A 79 13.81 6.13 -5.81
N VAL A 80 13.70 4.88 -6.29
CA VAL A 80 14.75 4.22 -7.07
C VAL A 80 14.91 4.90 -8.43
N GLN A 81 13.77 5.15 -9.13
CA GLN A 81 13.77 5.74 -10.47
C GLN A 81 12.40 6.37 -10.79
N LEU A 82 12.44 7.50 -11.46
CA LEU A 82 11.28 8.08 -12.16
C LEU A 82 11.42 7.83 -13.66
N TYR A 83 10.42 7.18 -14.24
CA TYR A 83 10.30 7.04 -15.70
C TYR A 83 9.26 8.04 -16.22
N PRO A 84 9.57 8.82 -17.28
CA PRO A 84 8.62 9.83 -17.80
C PRO A 84 7.33 9.22 -18.35
N HIS A 85 7.38 7.95 -18.79
CA HIS A 85 6.19 7.19 -19.17
C HIS A 85 6.47 5.68 -19.12
N ARG A 86 5.40 4.86 -18.97
CA ARG A 86 5.52 3.41 -18.81
C ARG A 86 6.22 2.73 -19.98
N SER A 87 6.07 3.23 -21.21
CA SER A 87 6.68 2.61 -22.37
C SER A 87 8.22 2.64 -22.41
N VAL A 88 8.86 3.45 -21.55
CA VAL A 88 10.33 3.46 -21.39
C VAL A 88 10.83 2.72 -20.17
N VAL A 89 9.93 2.16 -19.35
CA VAL A 89 10.33 1.26 -18.27
C VAL A 89 11.00 0.04 -18.90
N PRO A 90 12.22 -0.33 -18.50
CA PRO A 90 12.92 -1.46 -19.08
C PRO A 90 12.10 -2.74 -19.04
N ASN A 91 11.93 -3.43 -20.18
CA ASN A 91 11.11 -4.63 -20.27
C ASN A 91 11.50 -5.71 -19.24
N ARG A 92 12.78 -5.78 -18.87
CA ARG A 92 13.29 -6.73 -17.87
C ARG A 92 12.81 -6.42 -16.44
N LEU A 93 12.45 -5.16 -16.14
CA LEU A 93 12.08 -4.76 -14.79
C LEU A 93 10.75 -5.41 -14.36
N TRP A 94 9.80 -5.54 -15.26
CA TRP A 94 8.52 -6.16 -14.98
C TRP A 94 8.63 -7.62 -14.54
N PRO A 95 9.26 -8.53 -15.32
CA PRO A 95 9.42 -9.91 -14.86
C PRO A 95 10.32 -10.03 -13.63
N GLN A 96 11.30 -9.14 -13.43
CA GLN A 96 12.10 -9.11 -12.20
C GLN A 96 11.24 -8.79 -10.98
N LEU A 97 10.39 -7.76 -11.06
CA LEU A 97 9.47 -7.39 -9.97
C LEU A 97 8.60 -8.58 -9.57
N TYR A 98 7.99 -9.28 -10.53
CA TYR A 98 7.11 -10.40 -10.24
C TYR A 98 7.86 -11.62 -9.69
N ALA A 99 9.02 -11.92 -10.26
CA ALA A 99 9.81 -13.09 -9.89
C ALA A 99 10.39 -12.99 -8.47
N GLN A 100 10.62 -11.80 -7.93
CA GLN A 100 11.19 -11.62 -6.60
C GLN A 100 10.18 -11.73 -5.46
N ALA A 101 8.87 -11.67 -5.72
CA ALA A 101 7.83 -11.77 -4.69
C ALA A 101 8.02 -13.05 -3.85
N ARG A 102 8.03 -12.89 -2.52
CA ARG A 102 8.19 -13.97 -1.54
C ARG A 102 6.99 -14.13 -0.64
N ASN A 103 6.32 -13.05 -0.31
CA ASN A 103 5.18 -13.03 0.60
C ASN A 103 3.90 -12.63 -0.13
N HIS A 104 3.92 -11.54 -0.87
CA HIS A 104 2.75 -11.06 -1.60
C HIS A 104 3.12 -10.30 -2.88
N PHE A 105 2.16 -10.33 -3.79
CA PHE A 105 2.22 -9.63 -5.07
C PHE A 105 0.85 -9.03 -5.37
N ASP A 106 0.80 -7.72 -5.62
CA ASP A 106 -0.42 -6.96 -5.87
C ASP A 106 -0.43 -6.33 -7.26
N VAL A 107 -1.56 -6.43 -7.93
CA VAL A 107 -1.87 -5.71 -9.18
C VAL A 107 -3.14 -4.91 -8.97
N LEU A 108 -3.02 -3.59 -8.86
CA LEU A 108 -4.14 -2.65 -8.79
C LEU A 108 -4.20 -1.83 -10.07
N VAL A 109 -5.24 -2.03 -10.87
CA VAL A 109 -5.34 -1.44 -12.21
C VAL A 109 -6.81 -1.22 -12.60
N TYR A 110 -7.09 -0.38 -13.59
CA TYR A 110 -8.38 -0.46 -14.26
C TYR A 110 -8.49 -1.75 -15.08
N SER A 111 -7.68 -1.94 -16.11
CA SER A 111 -7.76 -3.15 -16.95
C SER A 111 -6.54 -4.08 -16.84
N GLY A 112 -5.34 -3.53 -16.71
CA GLY A 112 -4.10 -4.33 -16.70
C GLY A 112 -3.93 -5.21 -17.95
N PHE A 113 -4.64 -4.91 -19.02
CA PHE A 113 -4.78 -5.78 -20.20
C PHE A 113 -3.44 -6.20 -20.79
N TRP A 114 -2.45 -5.30 -20.82
CA TRP A 114 -1.12 -5.58 -21.36
C TRP A 114 -0.37 -6.72 -20.63
N LEU A 115 -0.67 -6.94 -19.34
CA LEU A 115 -0.09 -8.07 -18.58
C LEU A 115 -0.67 -9.42 -19.01
N THR A 116 -1.91 -9.43 -19.50
CA THR A 116 -2.59 -10.68 -19.86
C THR A 116 -2.02 -11.31 -21.10
N GLU A 117 -1.30 -10.54 -21.94
CA GLU A 117 -0.67 -11.00 -23.16
C GLU A 117 0.75 -11.55 -22.92
N ASP A 118 1.29 -11.39 -21.72
CA ASP A 118 2.61 -11.90 -21.34
C ASP A 118 2.52 -13.32 -20.77
N ALA A 119 2.88 -14.31 -21.59
CA ALA A 119 2.93 -15.71 -21.16
C ALA A 119 3.94 -15.95 -20.01
N ALA A 120 5.01 -15.14 -19.92
CA ALA A 120 5.96 -15.23 -18.81
C ALA A 120 5.32 -14.78 -17.51
N PHE A 121 4.49 -13.75 -17.55
CA PHE A 121 3.72 -13.30 -16.39
C PHE A 121 2.81 -14.40 -15.84
N HIS A 122 2.01 -15.05 -16.71
CA HIS A 122 1.14 -16.15 -16.30
C HIS A 122 1.91 -17.32 -15.66
N ARG A 123 3.08 -17.66 -16.22
CA ARG A 123 3.94 -18.70 -15.65
C ARG A 123 4.44 -18.30 -14.23
N VAL A 124 4.95 -17.08 -14.09
CA VAL A 124 5.43 -16.57 -12.77
C VAL A 124 4.30 -16.59 -11.75
N VAL A 125 3.09 -16.16 -12.09
CA VAL A 125 1.94 -16.21 -11.17
C VAL A 125 1.68 -17.64 -10.70
N LYS A 126 1.68 -18.63 -11.61
CA LYS A 126 1.50 -20.06 -11.24
C LYS A 126 2.62 -20.58 -10.35
N GLU A 127 3.87 -20.24 -10.65
CA GLU A 127 5.04 -20.61 -9.84
C GLU A 127 4.96 -20.00 -8.44
N LYS A 128 4.60 -18.73 -8.32
CA LYS A 128 4.47 -18.03 -7.05
C LYS A 128 3.28 -18.52 -6.22
N SER A 129 2.15 -18.81 -6.86
CA SER A 129 1.01 -19.46 -6.22
C SER A 129 1.41 -20.82 -5.61
N ALA A 130 2.11 -21.65 -6.39
CA ALA A 130 2.61 -22.96 -5.90
C ALA A 130 3.63 -22.81 -4.76
N ALA A 131 4.36 -21.69 -4.69
CA ALA A 131 5.29 -21.36 -3.63
C ALA A 131 4.63 -20.75 -2.37
N GLY A 132 3.29 -20.57 -2.37
CA GLY A 132 2.54 -20.04 -1.24
C GLY A 132 2.52 -18.50 -1.14
N VAL A 133 2.91 -17.78 -2.21
CA VAL A 133 2.82 -16.32 -2.26
C VAL A 133 1.35 -15.91 -2.38
N SER A 134 0.91 -14.92 -1.59
CA SER A 134 -0.41 -14.29 -1.73
C SER A 134 -0.40 -13.36 -2.94
N ILE A 135 -1.32 -13.58 -3.89
CA ILE A 135 -1.38 -12.82 -5.14
C ILE A 135 -2.77 -12.19 -5.27
N ARG A 136 -2.82 -10.86 -5.36
CA ARG A 136 -4.05 -10.10 -5.37
C ARG A 136 -4.19 -9.29 -6.64
N PHE A 137 -5.28 -9.54 -7.36
CA PHE A 137 -5.65 -8.77 -8.54
C PHE A 137 -6.87 -7.90 -8.22
N MET A 138 -6.73 -6.59 -8.37
CA MET A 138 -7.79 -5.61 -8.24
C MET A 138 -7.99 -4.92 -9.59
N LEU A 139 -9.05 -5.31 -10.30
CA LEU A 139 -9.42 -4.70 -11.57
C LEU A 139 -10.63 -3.78 -11.38
N GLY A 140 -10.78 -2.78 -12.25
CA GLY A 140 -11.96 -1.95 -12.28
C GLY A 140 -13.22 -2.79 -12.55
N ASP A 141 -14.32 -2.51 -11.85
CA ASP A 141 -15.60 -3.09 -12.20
C ASP A 141 -16.09 -2.48 -13.53
N PRO A 142 -16.24 -3.27 -14.61
CA PRO A 142 -16.62 -2.74 -15.92
C PRO A 142 -17.98 -2.04 -15.96
N GLU A 143 -18.82 -2.26 -14.95
CA GLU A 143 -20.15 -1.64 -14.84
C GLU A 143 -20.14 -0.35 -14.00
N CYS A 144 -19.01 0.01 -13.36
CA CYS A 144 -18.98 1.14 -12.46
C CYS A 144 -18.73 2.49 -13.16
N ALA A 145 -19.19 3.57 -12.51
CA ALA A 145 -19.02 4.93 -13.03
C ALA A 145 -17.55 5.36 -13.16
N ALA A 146 -16.67 4.87 -12.28
CA ALA A 146 -15.23 5.20 -12.32
C ALA A 146 -14.54 4.67 -13.59
N VAL A 147 -14.91 3.47 -14.04
CA VAL A 147 -14.42 2.87 -15.29
C VAL A 147 -14.97 3.65 -16.50
N ALA A 148 -16.26 4.00 -16.50
CA ALA A 148 -16.87 4.79 -17.56
C ALA A 148 -16.21 6.17 -17.68
N ALA A 149 -16.00 6.85 -16.55
CA ALA A 149 -15.30 8.15 -16.50
C ALA A 149 -13.87 8.02 -17.05
N ARG A 150 -13.10 7.03 -16.59
CA ARG A 150 -11.72 6.80 -17.07
C ARG A 150 -11.67 6.52 -18.57
N GLY A 151 -12.62 5.72 -19.09
CA GLY A 151 -12.75 5.48 -20.52
C GLY A 151 -12.99 6.75 -21.31
N SER A 152 -13.86 7.63 -20.81
CA SER A 152 -14.12 8.94 -21.38
C SER A 152 -12.87 9.84 -21.37
N ASP A 153 -12.19 9.91 -20.23
CA ASP A 153 -10.98 10.73 -20.05
C ASP A 153 -9.84 10.31 -20.99
N GLU A 154 -9.68 9.01 -21.25
CA GLU A 154 -8.70 8.47 -22.20
C GLU A 154 -9.16 8.57 -23.67
N GLY A 155 -10.37 9.04 -23.93
CA GLY A 155 -10.94 9.14 -25.27
C GLY A 155 -11.30 7.77 -25.91
N ILE A 156 -11.39 6.71 -25.12
CA ILE A 156 -11.73 5.36 -25.58
C ILE A 156 -13.14 4.91 -25.19
N GLY A 157 -13.84 5.70 -24.36
CA GLY A 157 -15.22 5.46 -23.94
C GLY A 157 -15.48 4.02 -23.45
N PRO A 158 -16.50 3.33 -23.99
CA PRO A 158 -16.87 1.98 -23.57
C PRO A 158 -15.78 0.91 -23.77
N ALA A 159 -14.75 1.19 -24.57
CA ALA A 159 -13.66 0.25 -24.78
C ALA A 159 -12.88 -0.05 -23.50
N MET A 160 -12.89 0.85 -22.48
CA MET A 160 -12.26 0.56 -21.21
C MET A 160 -12.94 -0.63 -20.52
N ALA A 161 -14.27 -0.64 -20.41
CA ALA A 161 -15.02 -1.77 -19.87
C ALA A 161 -14.75 -3.07 -20.64
N SER A 162 -14.71 -2.99 -22.00
CA SER A 162 -14.38 -4.15 -22.84
C SER A 162 -12.97 -4.69 -22.60
N LYS A 163 -11.97 -3.81 -22.40
CA LYS A 163 -10.61 -4.22 -22.04
C LYS A 163 -10.57 -4.96 -20.71
N ILE A 164 -11.35 -4.52 -19.72
CA ILE A 164 -11.41 -5.20 -18.41
C ILE A 164 -12.01 -6.59 -18.57
N ARG A 165 -13.14 -6.73 -19.29
CA ARG A 165 -13.77 -8.04 -19.53
C ARG A 165 -12.81 -8.99 -20.23
N ASN A 166 -12.12 -8.52 -21.27
CA ASN A 166 -11.14 -9.31 -21.97
C ASN A 166 -9.94 -9.68 -21.08
N ALA A 167 -9.48 -8.77 -20.21
CA ALA A 167 -8.42 -9.07 -19.25
C ALA A 167 -8.84 -10.20 -18.30
N LEU A 168 -10.05 -10.16 -17.77
CA LEU A 168 -10.58 -11.21 -16.90
C LEU A 168 -10.64 -12.56 -17.59
N LEU A 169 -11.11 -12.59 -18.84
CA LEU A 169 -11.13 -13.83 -19.66
C LEU A 169 -9.72 -14.39 -19.86
N ASN A 170 -8.77 -13.53 -20.20
CA ASN A 170 -7.37 -13.94 -20.40
C ASN A 170 -6.71 -14.45 -19.10
N TYR A 171 -7.10 -13.90 -17.93
CA TYR A 171 -6.66 -14.42 -16.63
C TYR A 171 -7.38 -15.70 -16.20
N GLY A 172 -8.31 -16.24 -17.00
CA GLY A 172 -9.12 -17.39 -16.66
C GLY A 172 -8.35 -18.59 -16.07
N SER A 173 -7.13 -18.86 -16.57
CA SER A 173 -6.28 -19.96 -16.07
C SER A 173 -5.63 -19.70 -14.71
N LEU A 174 -5.79 -18.50 -14.14
CA LEU A 174 -5.24 -18.11 -12.84
C LEU A 174 -6.32 -18.14 -11.74
N PHE A 175 -7.60 -18.16 -12.12
CA PHE A 175 -8.69 -18.29 -11.14
C PHE A 175 -8.64 -19.66 -10.47
N GLY A 176 -8.89 -19.66 -9.16
CA GLY A 176 -8.90 -20.88 -8.35
C GLY A 176 -7.52 -21.42 -7.98
N LEU A 177 -6.43 -20.80 -8.40
CA LEU A 177 -5.08 -21.14 -7.93
C LEU A 177 -4.94 -20.80 -6.44
N PRO A 178 -4.24 -21.64 -5.65
CA PRO A 178 -4.00 -21.34 -4.23
C PRO A 178 -3.34 -19.98 -4.02
N GLY A 179 -3.88 -19.17 -3.10
CA GLY A 179 -3.34 -17.84 -2.77
C GLY A 179 -3.55 -16.77 -3.84
N VAL A 180 -4.29 -17.06 -4.93
CA VAL A 180 -4.63 -16.08 -5.96
C VAL A 180 -6.07 -15.62 -5.79
N GLU A 181 -6.26 -14.32 -5.59
CA GLU A 181 -7.58 -13.71 -5.49
C GLU A 181 -7.77 -12.61 -6.52
N PHE A 182 -9.00 -12.55 -7.08
CA PHE A 182 -9.43 -11.49 -7.98
C PHE A 182 -10.57 -10.71 -7.35
N ARG A 183 -10.45 -9.38 -7.36
CA ARG A 183 -11.51 -8.47 -6.90
C ARG A 183 -11.79 -7.38 -7.92
N LEU A 184 -13.04 -6.92 -7.97
CA LEU A 184 -13.46 -5.77 -8.77
C LEU A 184 -13.68 -4.56 -7.86
N HIS A 185 -13.03 -3.43 -8.21
CA HIS A 185 -13.17 -2.18 -7.47
C HIS A 185 -13.96 -1.15 -8.27
N SER A 186 -14.70 -0.29 -7.58
CA SER A 186 -15.43 0.85 -8.15
C SER A 186 -14.76 2.19 -7.79
N THR A 187 -13.49 2.12 -7.40
CA THR A 187 -12.70 3.28 -6.94
C THR A 187 -12.14 4.06 -8.11
N THR A 188 -12.18 5.40 -8.04
CA THR A 188 -11.40 6.24 -8.93
C THR A 188 -9.91 6.09 -8.61
N LEU A 189 -9.17 5.46 -9.50
CA LEU A 189 -7.72 5.28 -9.34
C LEU A 189 -6.95 6.51 -9.87
N TYR A 190 -5.97 6.95 -9.12
CA TYR A 190 -4.98 7.94 -9.54
C TYR A 190 -3.68 7.30 -10.02
N ASN A 191 -3.50 6.02 -9.75
CA ASN A 191 -2.34 5.23 -10.17
C ASN A 191 -2.74 3.78 -10.43
N SER A 192 -2.07 3.13 -11.39
CA SER A 192 -1.96 1.68 -11.39
C SER A 192 -0.76 1.28 -10.57
N ILE A 193 -0.90 0.29 -9.69
CA ILE A 193 0.17 -0.13 -8.76
C ILE A 193 0.48 -1.60 -9.00
N TYR A 194 1.76 -1.90 -9.13
CA TYR A 194 2.33 -3.25 -9.25
C TYR A 194 3.34 -3.39 -8.12
N ARG A 195 3.04 -4.19 -7.11
CA ARG A 195 3.84 -4.31 -5.89
C ARG A 195 4.26 -5.76 -5.67
N ALA A 196 5.51 -5.96 -5.31
CA ALA A 196 6.05 -7.24 -4.85
C ALA A 196 6.81 -6.99 -3.55
N ASP A 197 6.28 -7.47 -2.43
CA ASP A 197 6.83 -7.24 -1.08
C ASP A 197 7.15 -5.75 -0.83
N ASP A 198 8.44 -5.40 -0.81
CA ASP A 198 8.95 -4.06 -0.50
C ASP A 198 9.36 -3.25 -1.75
N GLU A 199 8.99 -3.70 -2.94
CA GLU A 199 9.25 -2.99 -4.20
C GLU A 199 7.94 -2.75 -4.95
N MET A 200 7.80 -1.58 -5.58
CA MET A 200 6.62 -1.29 -6.39
C MET A 200 6.92 -0.38 -7.58
N LEU A 201 6.07 -0.52 -8.60
CA LEU A 201 5.94 0.40 -9.72
C LEU A 201 4.56 1.07 -9.65
N ALA A 202 4.53 2.37 -9.40
CA ALA A 202 3.31 3.17 -9.38
C ALA A 202 3.20 4.00 -10.66
N ASN A 203 2.29 3.61 -11.55
CA ASN A 203 2.06 4.27 -12.83
C ASN A 203 0.93 5.29 -12.68
N GLY A 204 1.26 6.56 -12.72
CA GLY A 204 0.30 7.66 -12.59
C GLY A 204 -0.78 7.67 -13.66
N HIS A 205 -1.93 8.24 -13.34
CA HIS A 205 -2.99 8.48 -14.31
C HIS A 205 -3.11 9.98 -14.57
N LEU A 206 -2.82 10.40 -15.79
CA LEU A 206 -3.01 11.78 -16.23
C LEU A 206 -4.33 11.90 -17.01
N TYR A 207 -4.98 13.05 -16.87
CA TYR A 207 -6.19 13.35 -17.62
C TYR A 207 -5.90 13.41 -19.14
N GLY A 208 -6.70 12.73 -19.93
CA GLY A 208 -6.54 12.69 -21.38
C GLY A 208 -5.37 11.84 -21.89
N VAL A 209 -4.68 11.13 -21.01
CA VAL A 209 -3.48 10.37 -21.37
C VAL A 209 -3.64 8.90 -20.96
N GLY A 210 -3.43 7.99 -21.90
CA GLY A 210 -3.43 6.55 -21.61
C GLY A 210 -2.25 6.19 -20.69
N ALA A 211 -2.45 5.20 -19.81
CA ALA A 211 -1.46 4.83 -18.79
C ALA A 211 -0.07 4.46 -19.34
N TYR A 212 0.03 4.02 -20.61
CA TYR A 212 1.31 3.70 -21.24
C TYR A 212 2.20 4.94 -21.49
N MET A 213 1.60 6.13 -21.56
CA MET A 213 2.29 7.43 -21.72
C MET A 213 2.34 8.24 -20.42
N ALA A 214 1.88 7.68 -19.31
CA ALA A 214 1.92 8.34 -18.00
C ALA A 214 3.16 7.93 -17.20
N PRO A 215 3.64 8.79 -16.27
CA PRO A 215 4.85 8.55 -15.49
C PRO A 215 4.75 7.28 -14.63
N VAL A 216 5.91 6.68 -14.35
CA VAL A 216 6.05 5.56 -13.43
C VAL A 216 7.07 5.90 -12.36
N LEU A 217 6.70 5.80 -11.11
CA LEU A 217 7.60 5.80 -9.97
C LEU A 217 8.01 4.36 -9.67
N HIS A 218 9.31 4.10 -9.62
CA HIS A 218 9.86 2.87 -9.10
C HIS A 218 10.27 3.13 -7.65
N LEU A 219 9.61 2.49 -6.73
CA LEU A 219 9.77 2.70 -5.30
C LEU A 219 10.28 1.44 -4.62
N GLN A 220 11.13 1.64 -3.62
CA GLN A 220 11.62 0.62 -2.71
C GLN A 220 11.33 1.06 -1.28
N ARG A 221 10.76 0.19 -0.46
CA ARG A 221 10.56 0.48 0.96
C ARG A 221 11.93 0.62 1.65
N VAL A 222 12.11 1.69 2.39
CA VAL A 222 13.31 1.92 3.21
C VAL A 222 12.94 2.25 4.65
N PRO A 223 13.77 1.91 5.63
CA PRO A 223 13.51 2.28 7.02
C PRO A 223 13.34 3.80 7.16
N GLY A 224 12.18 4.19 7.66
CA GLY A 224 11.88 5.60 7.85
C GLY A 224 11.28 6.31 6.65
N GLY A 225 11.10 5.65 5.51
CA GLY A 225 10.32 6.16 4.39
C GLY A 225 8.83 6.18 4.71
N GLU A 226 8.09 7.06 4.05
CA GLU A 226 6.64 7.21 4.19
C GLU A 226 5.94 7.14 2.82
N LEU A 227 6.69 7.32 1.73
CA LEU A 227 6.14 7.37 0.38
C LEU A 227 5.65 5.98 -0.06
N PHE A 228 6.48 4.95 0.11
CA PHE A 228 6.10 3.58 -0.20
C PHE A 228 4.85 3.15 0.59
N ASP A 229 4.84 3.42 1.90
CA ASP A 229 3.73 3.05 2.78
C ASP A 229 2.44 3.77 2.41
N ALA A 230 2.49 5.04 2.00
CA ALA A 230 1.32 5.78 1.52
C ALA A 230 0.66 5.09 0.30
N TYR A 231 1.46 4.61 -0.67
CA TYR A 231 0.95 3.84 -1.80
C TYR A 231 0.45 2.46 -1.39
N ALA A 232 1.18 1.76 -0.51
CA ALA A 232 0.79 0.43 -0.02
C ALA A 232 -0.54 0.49 0.75
N GLU A 233 -0.73 1.48 1.63
CA GLU A 233 -2.01 1.70 2.33
C GLU A 233 -3.16 2.01 1.36
N SER A 234 -2.88 2.73 0.27
CA SER A 234 -3.90 2.97 -0.77
C SER A 234 -4.34 1.66 -1.44
N VAL A 235 -3.41 0.74 -1.68
CA VAL A 235 -3.74 -0.61 -2.19
C VAL A 235 -4.63 -1.35 -1.21
N GLU A 236 -4.30 -1.35 0.09
CA GLU A 236 -5.10 -2.02 1.12
C GLU A 236 -6.52 -1.46 1.19
N ARG A 237 -6.69 -0.12 1.17
CA ARG A 237 -8.02 0.51 1.17
C ARG A 237 -8.87 0.10 -0.02
N VAL A 238 -8.28 0.00 -1.22
CA VAL A 238 -8.99 -0.49 -2.39
C VAL A 238 -9.33 -1.97 -2.25
N TRP A 239 -8.38 -2.78 -1.76
CA TRP A 239 -8.58 -4.20 -1.52
C TRP A 239 -9.77 -4.49 -0.59
N GLU A 240 -9.85 -3.78 0.53
CA GLU A 240 -10.93 -3.93 1.51
C GLU A 240 -12.31 -3.60 0.94
N SER A 241 -12.39 -2.60 0.05
CA SER A 241 -13.65 -2.15 -0.56
C SER A 241 -14.03 -2.94 -1.82
N ALA A 242 -13.11 -3.70 -2.39
CA ALA A 242 -13.31 -4.39 -3.66
C ALA A 242 -14.06 -5.71 -3.49
N ARG A 243 -14.97 -6.01 -4.41
CA ARG A 243 -15.81 -7.20 -4.45
C ARG A 243 -15.04 -8.41 -4.97
N LEU A 244 -15.01 -9.50 -4.21
CA LEU A 244 -14.43 -10.78 -4.64
C LEU A 244 -15.19 -11.35 -5.84
N ILE A 245 -14.45 -11.90 -6.80
CA ILE A 245 -14.98 -12.69 -7.92
C ILE A 245 -14.27 -14.05 -7.98
N SER A 246 -15.02 -15.09 -8.30
CA SER A 246 -14.53 -16.48 -8.34
C SER A 246 -14.26 -17.00 -9.75
N LYS A 247 -14.77 -16.31 -10.76
CA LYS A 247 -14.59 -16.62 -12.18
C LYS A 247 -14.69 -15.36 -13.05
N PRO A 248 -14.17 -15.39 -14.30
CA PRO A 248 -14.19 -14.23 -15.19
C PRO A 248 -15.57 -13.62 -15.45
N ASP A 249 -16.63 -14.43 -15.42
CA ASP A 249 -18.01 -14.00 -15.74
C ASP A 249 -18.79 -13.47 -14.54
N ASP A 250 -18.20 -13.40 -13.35
CA ASP A 250 -18.82 -12.83 -12.13
C ASP A 250 -18.92 -11.28 -12.20
N ILE A 251 -19.10 -10.76 -13.43
CA ILE A 251 -19.30 -9.35 -13.74
C ILE A 251 -20.80 -9.06 -13.60
N GLY A 252 -21.19 -8.10 -12.75
CA GLY A 252 -22.60 -7.69 -12.59
C GLY A 252 -23.36 -8.41 -11.49
N GLY A 253 -22.71 -9.13 -10.60
CA GLY A 253 -23.32 -9.64 -9.38
C GLY A 253 -23.71 -8.48 -8.46
N GLN A 254 -24.99 -8.07 -8.46
CA GLN A 254 -25.52 -7.20 -7.42
C GLN A 254 -25.36 -7.95 -6.09
N GLY A 255 -24.69 -7.32 -5.14
CA GLY A 255 -24.69 -7.77 -3.77
C GLY A 255 -26.14 -7.84 -3.27
N ALA A 256 -26.52 -9.01 -2.81
CA ALA A 256 -27.75 -9.24 -2.05
C ALA A 256 -27.59 -8.69 -0.63
#